data_871b1807c5249d95c5c8eaede5a1a6b2
#
_entry.id   871b1807c5249d95c5c8eaede5a1a6b2
#
_cell.length_a   1.000
_cell.length_b   1.000
_cell.length_c   1.000
_cell.angle_alpha   90.00
_cell.angle_beta   90.00
_cell.angle_gamma   90.00
#
_symmetry.space_group_name_H-M   'P 1'
#
loop_
_entity.id
_entity.type
_entity.pdbx_description
1 polymer ?
#
loop_
_entity_poly.entity_id
_entity_poly.type
_entity_poly.pdbx_seq_one_letter_code
_entity_poly.pdbx_strand_id
1 'polypeptide(L)'
;MPRFVTFTPNPALDVSTSVDQLVDAHKLRCDAPLVHPGGGGINVARVLHRLGAQVQALYPAGGATGERLHGLLNAEGVPDLRWAIAGETRESWTVHERESGREYRFVLPGPTLSAAEWAEGLVGLRRVSPSPAWVVSSGSLPQGVAADGHAQIARVAK
;
A
#
# COMPACT_ATOMS: atom_id res chain seq x y z
N MET A 1 -5.68 -24.51 -5.74
CA MET A 1 -5.35 -23.76 -4.51
C MET A 1 -6.36 -22.62 -4.34
N PRO A 2 -6.74 -22.24 -3.12
CA PRO A 2 -7.64 -21.10 -2.93
C PRO A 2 -6.98 -19.82 -3.46
N ARG A 3 -7.79 -18.98 -4.11
CA ARG A 3 -7.36 -17.69 -4.64
C ARG A 3 -7.64 -16.59 -3.62
N PHE A 4 -6.67 -15.72 -3.41
CA PHE A 4 -6.76 -14.57 -2.53
C PHE A 4 -6.83 -13.28 -3.33
N VAL A 5 -7.61 -12.32 -2.83
CA VAL A 5 -7.53 -10.92 -3.24
C VAL A 5 -7.23 -10.10 -1.99
N THR A 6 -6.25 -9.22 -2.07
CA THR A 6 -6.00 -8.25 -1.01
C THR A 6 -6.47 -6.88 -1.45
N PHE A 7 -7.18 -6.17 -0.59
CA PHE A 7 -7.62 -4.80 -0.85
C PHE A 7 -6.88 -3.84 0.09
N THR A 8 -6.10 -2.94 -0.48
CA THR A 8 -5.35 -1.92 0.27
C THR A 8 -5.96 -0.55 0.01
N PRO A 9 -6.78 0.00 0.92
CA PRO A 9 -7.46 1.28 0.66
C PRO A 9 -6.51 2.48 0.53
N ASN A 10 -5.38 2.45 1.24
CA ASN A 10 -4.46 3.57 1.35
C ASN A 10 -3.00 3.07 1.28
N PRO A 11 -2.54 2.65 0.09
CA PRO A 11 -1.19 2.17 -0.10
C PRO A 11 -0.15 3.26 0.14
N ALA A 12 1.10 2.87 0.28
CA ALA A 12 2.23 3.77 0.42
C ALA A 12 3.46 3.24 -0.31
N LEU A 13 4.33 4.12 -0.69
CA LEU A 13 5.71 3.77 -1.00
C LEU A 13 6.51 3.84 0.30
N ASP A 14 6.95 2.70 0.82
CA ASP A 14 7.73 2.65 2.06
C ASP A 14 9.21 2.89 1.72
N VAL A 15 9.77 3.96 2.28
CA VAL A 15 11.16 4.38 2.11
C VAL A 15 11.88 4.23 3.43
N SER A 16 12.94 3.45 3.49
CA SER A 16 13.75 3.28 4.69
C SER A 16 15.20 3.68 4.44
N THR A 17 15.80 4.34 5.41
CA THR A 17 17.20 4.75 5.40
C THR A 17 17.79 4.73 6.80
N SER A 18 19.10 4.91 6.93
CA SER A 18 19.77 5.02 8.22
C SER A 18 20.60 6.28 8.31
N VAL A 19 20.81 6.74 9.53
CA VAL A 19 21.68 7.86 9.89
C VAL A 19 22.45 7.48 11.15
N ASP A 20 23.62 8.05 11.37
CA ASP A 20 24.39 7.76 12.59
C ASP A 20 23.66 8.28 13.82
N GLN A 21 23.32 9.55 13.84
CA GLN A 21 22.60 10.20 14.93
C GLN A 21 21.57 11.18 14.38
N LEU A 22 20.37 11.20 14.98
CA LEU A 22 19.34 12.20 14.71
C LEU A 22 19.58 13.41 15.60
N VAL A 23 20.13 14.48 15.02
CA VAL A 23 20.39 15.74 15.69
C VAL A 23 19.66 16.88 15.01
N ASP A 24 19.23 17.86 15.79
CA ASP A 24 18.59 19.08 15.29
C ASP A 24 19.59 20.04 14.63
N ALA A 25 19.06 21.01 13.90
CA ALA A 25 19.82 22.12 13.30
C ALA A 25 20.95 21.73 12.33
N HIS A 26 21.10 20.48 11.91
CA HIS A 26 22.11 20.00 10.98
C HIS A 26 21.51 19.27 9.78
N LYS A 27 22.25 19.26 8.65
CA LYS A 27 21.93 18.39 7.52
C LYS A 27 22.34 16.96 7.87
N LEU A 28 21.38 16.08 8.02
CA LEU A 28 21.63 14.67 8.26
C LEU A 28 21.92 13.97 6.92
N ARG A 29 23.08 13.33 6.82
CA ARG A 29 23.42 12.54 5.64
C ARG A 29 23.06 11.10 5.88
N CYS A 30 22.03 10.66 5.18
CA CYS A 30 21.50 9.29 5.29
C CYS A 30 22.17 8.37 4.26
N ASP A 31 22.07 7.08 4.49
CA ASP A 31 22.41 6.04 3.53
C ASP A 31 21.50 6.09 2.29
N ALA A 32 21.89 5.37 1.23
CA ALA A 32 21.02 5.15 0.09
C ALA A 32 19.68 4.50 0.56
N PRO A 33 18.53 5.07 0.17
CA PRO A 33 17.26 4.56 0.65
C PRO A 33 16.91 3.19 0.03
N LEU A 34 16.35 2.31 0.85
CA LEU A 34 15.63 1.13 0.39
C LEU A 34 14.17 1.50 0.19
N VAL A 35 13.60 1.07 -0.92
CA VAL A 35 12.23 1.43 -1.30
C VAL A 35 11.42 0.17 -1.58
N HIS A 36 10.26 0.06 -0.93
CA HIS A 36 9.39 -1.10 -1.05
C HIS A 36 7.94 -0.68 -1.29
N PRO A 37 7.14 -1.50 -2.00
CA PRO A 37 5.71 -1.30 -2.04
C PRO A 37 5.12 -1.62 -0.67
N GLY A 38 4.29 -0.71 -0.14
CA GLY A 38 3.76 -0.78 1.21
C GLY A 38 2.24 -0.59 1.29
N GLY A 39 1.74 -0.79 2.50
CA GLY A 39 0.32 -0.86 2.83
C GLY A 39 -0.10 -2.27 3.25
N GLY A 40 -1.03 -2.36 4.21
CA GLY A 40 -1.35 -3.63 4.87
C GLY A 40 -1.72 -4.75 3.91
N GLY A 41 -2.65 -4.52 2.98
CA GLY A 41 -3.06 -5.53 2.01
C GLY A 41 -1.96 -5.87 1.00
N ILE A 42 -1.15 -4.89 0.55
CA ILE A 42 0.01 -5.12 -0.32
C ILE A 42 1.02 -6.04 0.38
N ASN A 43 1.32 -5.77 1.65
CA ASN A 43 2.25 -6.62 2.40
C ASN A 43 1.73 -8.06 2.53
N VAL A 44 0.43 -8.24 2.74
CA VAL A 44 -0.20 -9.58 2.73
C VAL A 44 -0.07 -10.24 1.36
N ALA A 45 -0.32 -9.50 0.26
CA ALA A 45 -0.19 -10.03 -1.10
C ALA A 45 1.24 -10.51 -1.39
N ARG A 46 2.23 -9.70 -1.04
CA ARG A 46 3.66 -10.03 -1.22
C ARG A 46 4.06 -11.30 -0.46
N VAL A 47 3.60 -11.43 0.79
CA VAL A 47 3.88 -12.65 1.59
C VAL A 47 3.18 -13.86 0.99
N LEU A 48 1.90 -13.76 0.66
CA LEU A 48 1.15 -14.87 0.04
C LEU A 48 1.78 -15.30 -1.29
N HIS A 49 2.21 -14.34 -2.12
CA HIS A 49 2.90 -14.62 -3.37
C HIS A 49 4.20 -15.40 -3.16
N ARG A 50 5.04 -14.97 -2.20
CA ARG A 50 6.29 -15.68 -1.83
C ARG A 50 6.05 -17.09 -1.29
N LEU A 51 4.90 -17.33 -0.66
CA LEU A 51 4.47 -18.66 -0.20
C LEU A 51 3.86 -19.52 -1.32
N GLY A 52 3.83 -19.03 -2.57
CA GLY A 52 3.29 -19.75 -3.73
C GLY A 52 1.77 -19.74 -3.83
N ALA A 53 1.07 -18.90 -3.06
CA ALA A 53 -0.38 -18.79 -3.15
C ALA A 53 -0.80 -17.99 -4.40
N GLN A 54 -1.98 -18.32 -4.93
CA GLN A 54 -2.63 -17.51 -5.97
C GLN A 54 -3.22 -16.25 -5.33
N VAL A 55 -2.58 -15.11 -5.52
CA VAL A 55 -3.00 -13.83 -4.95
C VAL A 55 -3.02 -12.73 -6.00
N GLN A 56 -3.90 -11.74 -5.82
CA GLN A 56 -3.92 -10.50 -6.57
C GLN A 56 -4.10 -9.33 -5.61
N ALA A 57 -3.23 -8.32 -5.73
CA ALA A 57 -3.32 -7.08 -4.94
C ALA A 57 -4.23 -6.07 -5.65
N LEU A 58 -5.23 -5.52 -4.94
CA LEU A 58 -6.12 -4.48 -5.43
C LEU A 58 -5.91 -3.21 -4.60
N TYR A 59 -5.60 -2.07 -5.26
CA TYR A 59 -5.26 -0.82 -4.58
C TYR A 59 -5.42 0.41 -5.48
N PRO A 60 -5.67 1.63 -4.92
CA PRO A 60 -5.61 2.89 -5.66
C PRO A 60 -4.17 3.30 -5.94
N ALA A 61 -3.92 3.88 -7.09
CA ALA A 61 -2.63 4.44 -7.42
C ALA A 61 -2.75 5.75 -8.21
N GLY A 62 -2.00 6.76 -7.80
CA GLY A 62 -1.96 8.05 -8.48
C GLY A 62 -0.58 8.67 -8.45
N GLY A 63 -0.28 9.47 -9.45
CA GLY A 63 0.97 10.19 -9.62
C GLY A 63 2.20 9.32 -9.84
N ALA A 64 3.37 9.94 -9.77
CA ALA A 64 4.66 9.27 -9.99
C ALA A 64 4.95 8.20 -8.93
N THR A 65 4.56 8.46 -7.68
CA THR A 65 4.71 7.51 -6.56
C THR A 65 3.85 6.26 -6.77
N GLY A 66 2.62 6.42 -7.29
CA GLY A 66 1.75 5.29 -7.64
C GLY A 66 2.33 4.43 -8.76
N GLU A 67 2.91 5.04 -9.79
CA GLU A 67 3.61 4.32 -10.88
C GLU A 67 4.84 3.57 -10.34
N ARG A 68 5.61 4.19 -9.46
CA ARG A 68 6.78 3.56 -8.83
C ARG A 68 6.39 2.36 -7.97
N LEU A 69 5.32 2.49 -7.18
CA LEU A 69 4.77 1.39 -6.37
C LEU A 69 4.37 0.21 -7.25
N HIS A 70 3.63 0.48 -8.35
CA HIS A 70 3.26 -0.55 -9.32
C HIS A 70 4.47 -1.23 -9.94
N GLY A 71 5.48 -0.46 -10.37
CA GLY A 71 6.72 -1.01 -10.92
C GLY A 71 7.46 -1.95 -9.96
N LEU A 72 7.47 -1.64 -8.66
CA LEU A 72 8.06 -2.49 -7.63
C LEU A 72 7.28 -3.79 -7.42
N LEU A 73 5.94 -3.75 -7.42
CA LEU A 73 5.12 -4.96 -7.36
C LEU A 73 5.33 -5.87 -8.57
N ASN A 74 5.40 -5.28 -9.76
CA ASN A 74 5.71 -6.01 -11.00
C ASN A 74 7.10 -6.66 -10.95
N ALA A 75 8.11 -5.95 -10.43
CA ALA A 75 9.47 -6.49 -10.26
C ALA A 75 9.51 -7.67 -9.28
N GLU A 76 8.62 -7.70 -8.28
CA GLU A 76 8.45 -8.84 -7.36
C GLU A 76 7.57 -9.96 -7.97
N GLY A 77 6.99 -9.76 -9.15
CA GLY A 77 6.07 -10.72 -9.80
C GLY A 77 4.70 -10.83 -9.12
N VAL A 78 4.34 -9.90 -8.26
CA VAL A 78 3.03 -9.91 -7.56
C VAL A 78 1.93 -9.45 -8.51
N PRO A 79 0.94 -10.32 -8.84
CA PRO A 79 -0.18 -9.89 -9.68
C PRO A 79 -0.99 -8.79 -8.98
N ASP A 80 -1.28 -7.73 -9.71
CA ASP A 80 -2.03 -6.61 -9.17
C ASP A 80 -3.16 -6.14 -10.10
N LEU A 81 -4.10 -5.43 -9.51
CA LEU A 81 -5.14 -4.69 -10.17
C LEU A 81 -5.25 -3.33 -9.48
N ARG A 82 -4.80 -2.30 -10.15
CA ARG A 82 -4.88 -0.93 -9.64
C ARG A 82 -5.98 -0.15 -10.34
N TRP A 83 -6.57 0.79 -9.61
CA TRP A 83 -7.40 1.82 -10.23
C TRP A 83 -6.77 3.20 -10.06
N ALA A 84 -6.97 4.05 -11.05
CA ALA A 84 -6.39 5.38 -11.05
C ALA A 84 -7.13 6.32 -10.09
N ILE A 85 -6.36 7.15 -9.40
CA ILE A 85 -6.86 8.24 -8.56
C ILE A 85 -6.16 9.55 -8.92
N ALA A 86 -6.83 10.68 -8.70
CA ALA A 86 -6.30 12.00 -9.01
C ALA A 86 -5.16 12.41 -8.06
N GLY A 87 -5.24 12.01 -6.80
CA GLY A 87 -4.23 12.34 -5.79
C GLY A 87 -2.98 11.48 -5.89
N GLU A 88 -1.84 12.04 -5.45
CA GLU A 88 -0.56 11.32 -5.40
C GLU A 88 -0.60 10.21 -4.33
N THR A 89 -0.16 9.01 -4.67
CA THR A 89 0.08 7.94 -3.69
C THR A 89 1.10 8.44 -2.64
N ARG A 90 0.82 8.21 -1.36
CA ARG A 90 1.68 8.69 -0.28
C ARG A 90 2.99 7.92 -0.16
N GLU A 91 3.95 8.54 0.51
CA GLU A 91 5.15 7.88 1.00
C GLU A 91 5.09 7.70 2.52
N SER A 92 5.79 6.71 3.03
CA SER A 92 6.07 6.52 4.45
C SER A 92 7.56 6.35 4.63
N TRP A 93 8.16 7.14 5.51
CA TRP A 93 9.59 7.13 5.74
C TRP A 93 9.93 6.50 7.08
N THR A 94 10.92 5.61 7.08
CA THR A 94 11.51 5.05 8.30
C THR A 94 12.98 5.40 8.32
N VAL A 95 13.43 6.05 9.38
CA VAL A 95 14.82 6.40 9.60
C VAL A 95 15.34 5.63 10.80
N HIS A 96 16.34 4.79 10.58
CA HIS A 96 17.02 4.05 11.63
C HIS A 96 18.23 4.85 12.14
N GLU A 97 18.24 5.18 13.42
CA GLU A 97 19.37 5.82 14.08
C GLU A 97 20.31 4.75 14.64
N ARG A 98 21.55 4.69 14.12
CA ARG A 98 22.48 3.61 14.45
C ARG A 98 22.98 3.69 15.88
N GLU A 99 23.26 4.87 16.42
CA GLU A 99 23.81 5.03 17.77
C GLU A 99 22.85 4.56 18.86
N SER A 100 21.56 4.89 18.73
CA SER A 100 20.57 4.51 19.75
C SER A 100 19.80 3.24 19.41
N GLY A 101 19.87 2.76 18.15
CA GLY A 101 19.09 1.65 17.65
C GLY A 101 17.59 1.98 17.49
N ARG A 102 17.20 3.25 17.58
CA ARG A 102 15.80 3.68 17.46
C ARG A 102 15.38 3.80 16.01
N GLU A 103 14.09 3.58 15.79
CA GLU A 103 13.44 3.84 14.50
C GLU A 103 12.46 5.01 14.62
N TYR A 104 12.54 5.91 13.67
CA TYR A 104 11.64 7.05 13.53
C TYR A 104 10.82 6.87 12.28
N ARG A 105 9.49 6.85 12.43
CA ARG A 105 8.56 6.64 11.34
C ARG A 105 7.76 7.90 11.05
N PHE A 106 7.89 8.39 9.81
CA PHE A 106 7.19 9.56 9.31
C PHE A 106 6.12 9.10 8.32
N VAL A 107 4.90 9.00 8.81
CA VAL A 107 3.75 8.55 8.01
C VAL A 107 3.06 9.77 7.42
N LEU A 108 3.26 10.00 6.13
CA LEU A 108 2.62 11.10 5.43
C LEU A 108 1.12 10.81 5.21
N PRO A 109 0.27 11.85 5.17
CA PRO A 109 -1.13 11.67 4.85
C PRO A 109 -1.28 11.11 3.44
N GLY A 110 -2.24 10.22 3.26
CA GLY A 110 -2.62 9.74 1.94
C GLY A 110 -3.48 10.76 1.19
N PRO A 111 -3.71 10.53 -0.12
CA PRO A 111 -4.61 11.37 -0.89
C PRO A 111 -6.05 11.26 -0.37
N THR A 112 -6.83 12.31 -0.61
CA THR A 112 -8.27 12.26 -0.41
C THR A 112 -8.91 11.59 -1.62
N LEU A 113 -9.64 10.50 -1.40
CA LEU A 113 -10.40 9.85 -2.46
C LEU A 113 -11.79 10.46 -2.57
N SER A 114 -12.21 10.76 -3.80
CA SER A 114 -13.59 11.07 -4.09
C SER A 114 -14.50 9.86 -3.96
N ALA A 115 -15.79 10.07 -3.79
CA ALA A 115 -16.78 8.98 -3.77
C ALA A 115 -16.75 8.13 -5.05
N ALA A 116 -16.47 8.76 -6.20
CA ALA A 116 -16.35 8.07 -7.49
C ALA A 116 -15.14 7.14 -7.54
N GLU A 117 -13.97 7.61 -7.11
CA GLU A 117 -12.75 6.81 -7.05
C GLU A 117 -12.90 5.64 -6.07
N TRP A 118 -13.53 5.86 -4.91
CA TRP A 118 -13.82 4.78 -3.98
C TRP A 118 -14.76 3.74 -4.57
N ALA A 119 -15.83 4.18 -5.23
CA ALA A 119 -16.79 3.29 -5.90
C ALA A 119 -16.12 2.47 -7.01
N GLU A 120 -15.18 3.05 -7.76
CA GLU A 120 -14.41 2.34 -8.78
C GLU A 120 -13.60 1.17 -8.18
N GLY A 121 -12.95 1.38 -7.05
CA GLY A 121 -12.25 0.32 -6.33
C GLY A 121 -13.18 -0.83 -5.91
N LEU A 122 -14.38 -0.51 -5.41
CA LEU A 122 -15.39 -1.52 -5.06
C LEU A 122 -15.91 -2.28 -6.30
N VAL A 123 -16.09 -1.59 -7.42
CA VAL A 123 -16.45 -2.21 -8.72
C VAL A 123 -15.30 -3.09 -9.19
N GLY A 124 -14.05 -2.65 -9.07
CA GLY A 124 -12.86 -3.45 -9.38
C GLY A 124 -12.86 -4.78 -8.62
N LEU A 125 -13.17 -4.76 -7.32
CA LEU A 125 -13.27 -5.98 -6.52
C LEU A 125 -14.35 -6.94 -7.04
N ARG A 126 -15.52 -6.44 -7.41
CA ARG A 126 -16.63 -7.25 -7.97
C ARG A 126 -16.26 -7.91 -9.31
N ARG A 127 -15.40 -7.27 -10.09
CA ARG A 127 -14.98 -7.74 -11.42
C ARG A 127 -13.83 -8.75 -11.38
N VAL A 128 -13.28 -9.03 -10.23
CA VAL A 128 -12.21 -10.03 -10.12
C VAL A 128 -12.77 -11.40 -10.51
N SER A 129 -12.16 -12.00 -11.53
CA SER A 129 -12.57 -13.30 -12.07
C SER A 129 -11.36 -14.25 -12.19
N PRO A 130 -11.52 -15.53 -11.84
CA PRO A 130 -12.64 -16.13 -11.11
C PRO A 130 -12.77 -15.53 -9.70
N SER A 131 -13.94 -15.66 -9.08
CA SER A 131 -14.21 -15.15 -7.73
C SER A 131 -13.16 -15.66 -6.73
N PRO A 132 -12.63 -14.79 -5.88
CA PRO A 132 -11.65 -15.19 -4.88
C PRO A 132 -12.31 -16.04 -3.77
N ALA A 133 -11.57 -16.99 -3.21
CA ALA A 133 -11.99 -17.73 -2.03
C ALA A 133 -11.88 -16.87 -0.75
N TRP A 134 -10.95 -15.90 -0.78
CA TRP A 134 -10.67 -15.02 0.35
C TRP A 134 -10.41 -13.60 -0.12
N VAL A 135 -11.00 -12.64 0.58
CA VAL A 135 -10.70 -11.20 0.43
C VAL A 135 -10.13 -10.69 1.74
N VAL A 136 -8.94 -10.11 1.69
CA VAL A 136 -8.25 -9.52 2.83
C VAL A 136 -8.20 -8.01 2.65
N SER A 137 -8.97 -7.27 3.44
CA SER A 137 -8.90 -5.81 3.48
C SER A 137 -8.03 -5.36 4.64
N SER A 138 -6.93 -4.65 4.38
CA SER A 138 -5.98 -4.26 5.42
C SER A 138 -5.30 -2.91 5.12
N GLY A 139 -5.04 -2.17 6.18
CA GLY A 139 -4.47 -0.84 6.16
C GLY A 139 -5.45 0.24 6.62
N SER A 140 -4.98 1.49 6.73
CA SER A 140 -5.84 2.64 7.05
C SER A 140 -6.78 2.96 5.90
N LEU A 141 -7.90 3.60 6.22
CA LEU A 141 -8.76 4.21 5.20
C LEU A 141 -8.17 5.58 4.81
N PRO A 142 -8.21 5.95 3.52
CA PRO A 142 -7.81 7.28 3.07
C PRO A 142 -8.86 8.33 3.46
N GLN A 143 -8.46 9.60 3.45
CA GLN A 143 -9.41 10.69 3.59
C GLN A 143 -10.49 10.63 2.49
N GLY A 144 -11.70 11.08 2.79
CA GLY A 144 -12.85 11.03 1.87
C GLY A 144 -13.62 9.70 1.87
N VAL A 145 -13.06 8.64 2.46
CA VAL A 145 -13.74 7.35 2.65
C VAL A 145 -14.37 7.29 4.04
N ALA A 146 -15.64 6.89 4.09
CA ALA A 146 -16.37 6.75 5.35
C ALA A 146 -15.74 5.71 6.27
N ALA A 147 -15.93 5.86 7.60
CA ALA A 147 -15.33 4.97 8.61
C ALA A 147 -15.74 3.50 8.45
N ASP A 148 -16.84 3.22 7.78
CA ASP A 148 -17.29 1.87 7.46
C ASP A 148 -16.70 1.28 6.17
N GLY A 149 -15.67 1.91 5.59
CA GLY A 149 -15.07 1.51 4.31
C GLY A 149 -14.68 0.03 4.24
N HIS A 150 -14.08 -0.52 5.30
CA HIS A 150 -13.79 -1.97 5.36
C HIS A 150 -15.06 -2.83 5.36
N ALA A 151 -16.13 -2.36 5.99
CA ALA A 151 -17.43 -3.06 5.95
C ALA A 151 -18.05 -3.00 4.55
N GLN A 152 -17.85 -1.90 3.80
CA GLN A 152 -18.29 -1.80 2.40
C GLN A 152 -17.55 -2.81 1.52
N ILE A 153 -16.22 -2.96 1.69
CA ILE A 153 -15.42 -3.98 1.01
C ILE A 153 -15.95 -5.38 1.33
N ALA A 154 -16.20 -5.68 2.61
CA ALA A 154 -16.70 -6.97 3.04
C ALA A 154 -18.10 -7.30 2.46
N ARG A 155 -18.97 -6.29 2.31
CA ARG A 155 -20.30 -6.48 1.66
C ARG A 155 -20.17 -6.81 0.17
N VAL A 156 -19.15 -6.26 -0.48
CA VAL A 156 -18.90 -6.50 -1.92
C VAL A 156 -18.27 -7.86 -2.16
N ALA A 157 -17.50 -8.37 -1.19
CA ALA A 157 -16.80 -9.65 -1.27
C ALA A 157 -17.70 -10.88 -1.05
N LYS A 158 -18.95 -10.68 -0.59
CA LYS A 158 -19.96 -11.73 -0.41
C LYS A 158 -20.69 -12.05 -1.71
#